data_2405731bfda3a08715f5a800959d3e81
#
_entry.id   2405731bfda3a08715f5a800959d3e81
#
_cell.length_a   1.000
_cell.length_b   1.000
_cell.length_c   1.000
_cell.angle_alpha   90.00
_cell.angle_beta   90.00
_cell.angle_gamma   90.00
#
_symmetry.space_group_name_H-M   'P 1'
#
loop_
_entity.id
_entity.type
_entity.pdbx_description
1 polymer ?
#
loop_
_entity_poly.entity_id
_entity_poly.type
_entity_poly.pdbx_seq_one_letter_code
_entity_poly.pdbx_strand_id
1 'polypeptide(L)'
;MAVAVIQEFPIEGEDRTTTNYDRVQEALGVRENPPPGALVHTAGFDEEAGVFRILDVWESREAWDAFLNDRLLPVVTPLMEQGGGRAPETRVYELHDYMA
;
A
#
# COMPACT_ATOMS: atom_id res chain seq x y z
N MET A 1 -5.11 -17.97 5.60
CA MET A 1 -3.85 -17.58 6.25
C MET A 1 -3.59 -16.12 6.02
N ALA A 2 -3.19 -15.42 7.06
CA ALA A 2 -2.82 -14.02 6.93
C ALA A 2 -1.60 -13.86 6.01
N VAL A 3 -1.56 -12.75 5.29
CA VAL A 3 -0.47 -12.43 4.37
C VAL A 3 0.08 -11.05 4.70
N ALA A 4 1.37 -10.86 4.46
CA ALA A 4 1.97 -9.54 4.43
C ALA A 4 1.99 -9.02 3.00
N VAL A 5 1.67 -7.76 2.82
CA VAL A 5 1.78 -7.06 1.54
C VAL A 5 2.75 -5.91 1.74
N ILE A 6 3.84 -5.95 1.00
CA ILE A 6 4.88 -4.92 1.08
C ILE A 6 4.97 -4.22 -0.26
N GLN A 7 4.81 -2.90 -0.24
CA GLN A 7 4.96 -2.05 -1.42
C GLN A 7 6.06 -1.05 -1.15
N GLU A 8 7.04 -0.95 -2.05
CA GLU A 8 8.21 -0.10 -1.86
C GLU A 8 8.36 0.85 -3.05
N PHE A 9 8.53 2.14 -2.71
CA PHE A 9 8.78 3.20 -3.67
C PHE A 9 10.16 3.77 -3.39
N PRO A 10 11.08 3.81 -4.36
CA PRO A 10 12.40 4.39 -4.14
C PRO A 10 12.32 5.86 -3.70
N ILE A 11 13.11 6.22 -2.70
CA ILE A 11 13.26 7.62 -2.31
C ILE A 11 14.14 8.31 -3.34
N GLU A 12 13.73 9.48 -3.82
CA GLU A 12 14.49 10.27 -4.78
C GLU A 12 15.19 11.43 -4.08
N GLY A 13 16.50 11.27 -3.88
CA GLY A 13 17.30 12.31 -3.22
C GLY A 13 16.76 12.64 -1.83
N GLU A 14 16.47 13.91 -1.61
CA GLU A 14 15.96 14.38 -0.33
C GLU A 14 14.45 14.57 -0.31
N ASP A 15 13.77 14.13 -1.38
CA ASP A 15 12.31 14.25 -1.48
C ASP A 15 11.63 13.33 -0.47
N ARG A 16 10.89 13.93 0.45
CA ARG A 16 10.12 13.22 1.48
C ARG A 16 8.65 13.63 1.44
N THR A 17 8.17 14.08 0.27
CA THR A 17 6.76 14.44 0.14
C THR A 17 5.90 13.20 0.10
N THR A 18 4.71 13.29 0.71
CA THR A 18 3.73 12.21 0.73
C THR A 18 2.44 12.59 0.01
N THR A 19 2.51 13.60 -0.85
CA THR A 19 1.32 14.15 -1.52
C THR A 19 0.54 13.09 -2.28
N ASN A 20 1.23 12.28 -3.08
CA ASN A 20 0.55 11.23 -3.86
C ASN A 20 -0.04 10.14 -2.96
N TYR A 21 0.70 9.73 -1.96
CA TYR A 21 0.20 8.77 -0.98
C TYR A 21 -1.05 9.29 -0.29
N ASP A 22 -1.00 10.53 0.19
CA ASP A 22 -2.13 11.15 0.90
C ASP A 22 -3.36 11.28 0.01
N ARG A 23 -3.19 11.63 -1.25
CA ARG A 23 -4.29 11.69 -2.23
C ARG A 23 -4.94 10.32 -2.43
N VAL A 24 -4.14 9.28 -2.54
CA VAL A 24 -4.67 7.92 -2.71
C VAL A 24 -5.46 7.50 -1.48
N GLN A 25 -4.93 7.76 -0.28
CA GLN A 25 -5.61 7.42 0.96
C GLN A 25 -6.95 8.16 1.09
N GLU A 26 -6.97 9.44 0.75
CA GLU A 26 -8.20 10.24 0.77
C GLU A 26 -9.23 9.72 -0.24
N ALA A 27 -8.78 9.44 -1.47
CA ALA A 27 -9.66 8.93 -2.51
C ALA A 27 -10.23 7.54 -2.19
N LEU A 28 -9.44 6.71 -1.52
CA LEU A 28 -9.90 5.37 -1.09
C LEU A 28 -10.90 5.43 0.06
N GLY A 29 -10.80 6.43 0.93
CA GLY A 29 -11.68 6.56 2.08
C GLY A 29 -11.57 5.41 3.07
N VAL A 30 -10.37 4.82 3.20
CA VAL A 30 -10.18 3.59 3.98
C VAL A 30 -10.34 3.79 5.49
N ARG A 31 -10.19 5.02 5.98
CA ARG A 31 -10.39 5.30 7.41
C ARG A 31 -11.87 5.28 7.77
N GLU A 32 -12.72 5.81 6.90
CA GLU A 32 -14.17 5.84 7.10
C GLU A 32 -14.82 4.52 6.70
N ASN A 33 -14.21 3.81 5.74
CA ASN A 33 -14.74 2.57 5.20
C ASN A 33 -13.59 1.56 5.01
N PRO A 34 -13.11 0.94 6.10
CA PRO A 34 -12.01 -0.01 6.04
C PRO A 34 -12.32 -1.17 5.11
N PRO A 35 -11.36 -1.60 4.28
CA PRO A 35 -11.60 -2.75 3.41
C PRO A 35 -11.73 -4.03 4.21
N PRO A 36 -12.66 -4.93 3.80
CA PRO A 36 -12.77 -6.23 4.46
C PRO A 36 -11.45 -6.99 4.44
N GLY A 37 -11.06 -7.51 5.60
CA GLY A 37 -9.85 -8.31 5.72
C GLY A 37 -8.56 -7.54 5.98
N ALA A 38 -8.61 -6.22 6.00
CA ALA A 38 -7.45 -5.41 6.37
C ALA A 38 -7.24 -5.46 7.88
N LEU A 39 -6.07 -5.93 8.30
CA LEU A 39 -5.76 -6.10 9.73
C LEU A 39 -4.82 -5.02 10.24
N VAL A 40 -3.77 -4.71 9.47
CA VAL A 40 -2.76 -3.71 9.83
C VAL A 40 -2.40 -2.93 8.57
N HIS A 41 -2.25 -1.63 8.71
CA HIS A 41 -1.74 -0.76 7.65
C HIS A 41 -0.70 0.17 8.23
N THR A 42 0.48 0.20 7.60
CA THR A 42 1.56 1.11 7.98
C THR A 42 2.17 1.72 6.73
N ALA A 43 2.71 2.92 6.88
CA ALA A 43 3.47 3.58 5.82
C ALA A 43 4.55 4.44 6.46
N GLY A 44 5.75 4.40 5.90
CA GLY A 44 6.84 5.19 6.44
C GLY A 44 8.08 5.14 5.58
N PHE A 45 9.03 6.01 5.89
CA PHE A 45 10.32 6.06 5.20
C PHE A 45 11.31 5.15 5.90
N ASP A 46 11.88 4.22 5.16
CA ASP A 46 13.01 3.42 5.60
C ASP A 46 14.26 4.05 5.00
N GLU A 47 14.93 4.88 5.78
CA GLU A 47 16.08 5.65 5.29
C GLU A 47 17.27 4.76 4.93
N GLU A 48 17.47 3.68 5.68
CA GLU A 48 18.57 2.75 5.38
C GLU A 48 18.35 2.00 4.07
N ALA A 49 17.12 1.59 3.81
CA ALA A 49 16.78 0.88 2.59
C ALA A 49 16.55 1.83 1.41
N GLY A 50 16.41 3.12 1.67
CA GLY A 50 16.18 4.12 0.64
C GLY A 50 14.80 4.03 -0.01
N VAL A 51 13.78 3.66 0.76
CA VAL A 51 12.43 3.48 0.24
C VAL A 51 11.38 4.10 1.16
N PHE A 52 10.26 4.49 0.56
CA PHE A 52 9.01 4.69 1.28
C PHE A 52 8.27 3.36 1.21
N ARG A 53 8.00 2.78 2.38
CA ARG A 53 7.42 1.44 2.45
C ARG A 53 6.02 1.47 3.02
N ILE A 54 5.12 0.78 2.33
CA ILE A 54 3.81 0.44 2.86
C ILE A 54 3.89 -1.03 3.26
N LEU A 55 3.56 -1.33 4.50
CA LEU A 55 3.51 -2.69 5.00
C LEU A 55 2.15 -2.94 5.59
N ASP A 56 1.41 -3.87 5.00
CA ASP A 56 0.08 -4.24 5.43
C ASP A 56 0.03 -5.70 5.82
N VAL A 57 -0.89 -6.03 6.70
CA VAL A 57 -1.28 -7.40 6.98
C VAL A 57 -2.75 -7.56 6.62
N TRP A 58 -3.05 -8.59 5.84
CA TRP A 58 -4.41 -8.92 5.40
C TRP A 58 -4.76 -10.33 5.87
N GLU A 59 -6.03 -10.57 6.13
CA GLU A 59 -6.47 -11.88 6.64
C GLU A 59 -6.24 -13.00 5.62
N SER A 60 -6.21 -12.67 4.32
CA SER A 60 -5.97 -13.64 3.26
C SER A 60 -5.49 -12.93 1.99
N ARG A 61 -4.89 -13.70 1.09
CA ARG A 61 -4.49 -13.19 -0.22
C ARG A 61 -5.72 -12.75 -1.03
N GLU A 62 -6.81 -13.48 -0.90
CA GLU A 62 -8.06 -13.16 -1.61
C GLU A 62 -8.61 -11.80 -1.17
N ALA A 63 -8.52 -11.48 0.12
CA ALA A 63 -8.95 -10.17 0.61
C ALA A 63 -8.09 -9.05 0.04
N TRP A 64 -6.78 -9.24 -0.05
CA TRP A 64 -5.88 -8.29 -0.68
C TRP A 64 -6.19 -8.15 -2.18
N ASP A 65 -6.35 -9.26 -2.89
CA ASP A 65 -6.64 -9.23 -4.34
C ASP A 65 -7.95 -8.49 -4.62
N ALA A 66 -8.98 -8.72 -3.81
CA ALA A 66 -10.26 -8.02 -3.95
C ALA A 66 -10.08 -6.50 -3.76
N PHE A 67 -9.37 -6.09 -2.71
CA PHE A 67 -9.08 -4.68 -2.49
C PHE A 67 -8.29 -4.06 -3.64
N LEU A 68 -7.24 -4.76 -4.08
CA LEU A 68 -6.40 -4.30 -5.18
C LEU A 68 -7.22 -4.05 -6.43
N ASN A 69 -8.03 -5.02 -6.83
CA ASN A 69 -8.77 -4.97 -8.09
C ASN A 69 -9.98 -4.04 -8.02
N ASP A 70 -10.71 -4.05 -6.91
CA ASP A 70 -11.99 -3.35 -6.80
C ASP A 70 -11.86 -1.92 -6.31
N ARG A 71 -10.81 -1.60 -5.55
CA ARG A 71 -10.67 -0.29 -4.93
C ARG A 71 -9.36 0.42 -5.28
N LEU A 72 -8.22 -0.26 -5.15
CA LEU A 72 -6.92 0.40 -5.29
C LEU A 72 -6.59 0.74 -6.76
N LEU A 73 -6.64 -0.23 -7.67
CA LEU A 73 -6.32 0.02 -9.07
C LEU A 73 -7.21 1.07 -9.72
N PRO A 74 -8.54 1.10 -9.48
CA PRO A 74 -9.38 2.17 -10.03
C PRO A 74 -8.97 3.57 -9.58
N VAL A 75 -8.32 3.70 -8.43
CA VAL A 75 -7.82 5.00 -7.95
C VAL A 75 -6.45 5.31 -8.52
N VAL A 76 -5.50 4.35 -8.45
CA VAL A 76 -4.10 4.64 -8.79
C VAL A 76 -3.83 4.62 -10.29
N THR A 77 -4.54 3.81 -11.06
CA THR A 77 -4.29 3.71 -12.51
C THR A 77 -4.45 5.06 -13.23
N PRO A 78 -5.55 5.82 -13.02
CA PRO A 78 -5.66 7.13 -13.62
C PRO A 78 -4.56 8.11 -13.17
N LEU A 79 -4.14 8.03 -11.91
CA LEU A 79 -3.06 8.89 -11.40
C LEU A 79 -1.74 8.58 -12.08
N MET A 80 -1.42 7.31 -12.28
CA MET A 80 -0.19 6.91 -12.95
C MET A 80 -0.22 7.31 -14.43
N GLU A 81 -1.35 7.18 -15.10
CA GLU A 81 -1.51 7.60 -16.49
C GLU A 81 -1.29 9.11 -16.67
N GLN A 82 -1.59 9.89 -15.64
CA GLN A 82 -1.39 11.34 -15.63
C GLN A 82 0.02 11.74 -15.18
N GLY A 83 0.90 10.77 -14.93
CA GLY A 83 2.23 11.03 -14.43
C GLY A 83 2.31 11.37 -12.94
N GLY A 84 1.24 11.13 -12.18
CA GLY A 84 1.15 11.46 -10.76
C GLY A 84 1.70 10.42 -9.80
N GLY A 85 2.49 9.48 -10.30
CA GLY A 85 3.09 8.47 -9.46
C GLY A 85 3.67 7.35 -10.28
N ARG A 86 4.27 6.40 -9.62
CA ARG A 86 4.83 5.20 -10.26
C ARG A 86 4.40 3.96 -9.48
N ALA A 87 4.43 2.82 -10.17
CA ALA A 87 4.11 1.55 -9.53
C ALA A 87 5.21 1.16 -8.54
N PRO A 88 4.83 0.70 -7.35
CA PRO A 88 5.80 0.19 -6.37
C PRO A 88 6.28 -1.19 -6.75
N GLU A 89 7.40 -1.59 -6.16
CA GLU A 89 7.75 -3.00 -6.10
C GLU A 89 6.87 -3.64 -5.04
N THR A 90 6.10 -4.66 -5.41
CA THR A 90 5.11 -5.28 -4.53
C THR A 90 5.47 -6.73 -4.26
N ARG A 91 5.43 -7.13 -3.00
CA ARG A 91 5.64 -8.51 -2.58
C ARG A 91 4.50 -8.92 -1.66
N VAL A 92 4.03 -10.15 -1.83
CA VAL A 92 2.99 -10.75 -0.99
C VAL A 92 3.49 -12.11 -0.54
N TYR A 93 3.43 -12.39 0.75
CA TYR A 93 3.79 -13.70 1.26
C TYR A 93 2.95 -14.09 2.47
N GLU A 94 2.79 -15.40 2.64
CA GLU A 94 2.05 -15.91 3.79
C GLU A 94 2.83 -15.70 5.07
N LEU A 95 2.11 -15.35 6.13
CA LEU A 95 2.70 -15.18 7.44
C LEU A 95 2.62 -16.49 8.22
N HIS A 96 3.75 -16.88 8.80
CA HIS A 96 3.80 -18.00 9.74
C HIS A 96 3.19 -17.60 11.07
N ASP A 97 3.40 -16.35 11.48
CA ASP A 97 2.91 -15.82 12.74
C ASP A 97 2.81 -14.30 12.65
N TYR A 98 1.85 -13.72 13.34
CA TYR A 98 1.78 -12.28 13.56
C TYR A 98 1.00 -12.00 14.83
N MET A 99 1.28 -10.84 15.41
CA MET A 99 0.60 -10.38 16.62
C MET A 99 0.13 -8.94 16.40
N ALA A 100 -1.14 -8.70 16.59
CA ALA A 100 -1.73 -7.38 16.38
C ALA A 100 -2.29 -6.82 17.68
#